data_9ad48a16c6be7a89d566de76d2de73fd
#
_entry.id   9ad48a16c6be7a89d566de76d2de73fd
#
_cell.length_a   1.000
_cell.length_b   1.000
_cell.length_c   1.000
_cell.angle_alpha   90.00
_cell.angle_beta   90.00
_cell.angle_gamma   90.00
#
_symmetry.space_group_name_H-M   'P 1'
#
loop_
_entity.id
_entity.type
_entity.pdbx_description
1 polymer ?
#
loop_
_entity_poly.entity_id
_entity_poly.type
_entity_poly.pdbx_seq_one_letter_code
_entity_poly.pdbx_strand_id
1 'polypeptide(L)'
;VKWLPAGGWHNGDWQYLVLPVFAMATHLVAQIARITRGSLIEVMSSNFIRTAQAKGLPYRTIILRHAFKPMMLPVVSYLGPLFVGVLTGSVIIDVFFGTGGIGQHFVNGAINRDYSMVMGVTVLVGVLYIAFNALTDILYAYIDPKIRY
;
A
#
# COMPACT_ATOMS: atom_id res chain seq x y z
N VAL A 1 -26.17 15.52 -10.27
CA VAL A 1 -26.30 15.17 -8.84
C VAL A 1 -25.12 15.82 -8.12
N LYS A 2 -25.35 16.96 -7.43
CA LYS A 2 -24.31 17.76 -6.75
C LYS A 2 -24.08 17.25 -5.29
N TRP A 3 -23.78 15.97 -5.13
CA TRP A 3 -23.60 15.42 -3.77
C TRP A 3 -22.14 15.49 -3.30
N LEU A 4 -21.19 15.43 -4.23
CA LEU A 4 -19.76 15.53 -3.94
C LEU A 4 -19.10 16.43 -5.01
N PRO A 5 -18.25 17.39 -4.62
CA PRO A 5 -17.51 18.21 -5.56
C PRO A 5 -16.46 17.34 -6.29
N ALA A 6 -16.35 17.53 -7.61
CA ALA A 6 -15.55 16.69 -8.47
C ALA A 6 -14.05 17.07 -8.53
N GLY A 7 -13.62 18.12 -7.84
CA GLY A 7 -12.21 18.53 -7.84
C GLY A 7 -11.96 19.87 -7.15
N GLY A 8 -10.68 20.17 -6.92
CA GLY A 8 -10.20 21.36 -6.24
C GLY A 8 -9.97 21.14 -4.74
N TRP A 9 -8.97 21.84 -4.20
CA TRP A 9 -8.73 21.91 -2.76
C TRP A 9 -9.28 23.23 -2.24
N HIS A 10 -10.52 23.23 -1.75
CA HIS A 10 -11.12 24.40 -1.12
C HIS A 10 -10.99 24.28 0.40
N ASN A 11 -10.11 25.08 0.98
CA ASN A 11 -9.95 25.31 2.43
C ASN A 11 -9.99 24.09 3.37
N GLY A 12 -9.68 22.88 2.88
CA GLY A 12 -9.64 21.67 3.72
C GLY A 12 -10.99 21.01 3.96
N ASP A 13 -12.03 21.36 3.20
CA ASP A 13 -13.31 20.69 3.29
C ASP A 13 -13.19 19.21 2.94
N TRP A 14 -13.50 18.35 3.91
CA TRP A 14 -13.41 16.89 3.78
C TRP A 14 -14.19 16.30 2.60
N GLN A 15 -15.22 17.00 2.12
CA GLN A 15 -16.07 16.59 0.99
C GLN A 15 -15.26 16.46 -0.32
N TYR A 16 -14.22 17.27 -0.50
CA TYR A 16 -13.34 17.24 -1.69
C TYR A 16 -12.36 16.07 -1.65
N LEU A 17 -12.10 15.52 -0.46
CA LEU A 17 -11.19 14.37 -0.28
C LEU A 17 -11.88 13.02 -0.51
N VAL A 18 -13.19 12.94 -0.38
CA VAL A 18 -13.93 11.67 -0.43
C VAL A 18 -13.70 10.94 -1.75
N LEU A 19 -13.85 11.63 -2.88
CA LEU A 19 -13.69 11.02 -4.21
C LEU A 19 -12.24 10.58 -4.49
N PRO A 20 -11.21 11.43 -4.32
CA PRO A 20 -9.81 11.04 -4.50
C PRO A 20 -9.41 9.87 -3.60
N VAL A 21 -9.74 9.94 -2.32
CA VAL A 21 -9.41 8.89 -1.35
C VAL A 21 -10.11 7.58 -1.70
N PHE A 22 -11.39 7.61 -2.08
CA PHE A 22 -12.12 6.41 -2.48
C PHE A 22 -11.53 5.79 -3.75
N ALA A 23 -11.17 6.59 -4.74
CA ALA A 23 -10.54 6.12 -5.97
C ALA A 23 -9.20 5.41 -5.69
N MET A 24 -8.33 6.02 -4.85
CA MET A 24 -7.07 5.39 -4.44
C MET A 24 -7.31 4.13 -3.59
N ALA A 25 -8.17 4.22 -2.59
CA ALA A 25 -8.42 3.13 -1.66
C ALA A 25 -8.93 1.87 -2.35
N THR A 26 -9.83 2.01 -3.33
CA THR A 26 -10.39 0.86 -4.06
C THR A 26 -9.30 0.04 -4.76
N HIS A 27 -8.35 0.71 -5.41
CA HIS A 27 -7.22 0.05 -6.06
C HIS A 27 -6.32 -0.67 -5.05
N LEU A 28 -5.97 0.00 -3.96
CA LEU A 28 -5.09 -0.53 -2.91
C LEU A 28 -5.73 -1.73 -2.20
N VAL A 29 -7.00 -1.62 -1.83
CA VAL A 29 -7.74 -2.71 -1.18
C VAL A 29 -7.80 -3.93 -2.10
N ALA A 30 -8.03 -3.74 -3.40
CA ALA A 30 -8.06 -4.85 -4.36
C ALA A 30 -6.69 -5.56 -4.45
N GLN A 31 -5.58 -4.82 -4.42
CA GLN A 31 -4.24 -5.40 -4.45
C GLN A 31 -3.93 -6.17 -3.16
N ILE A 32 -4.16 -5.57 -2.00
CA ILE A 32 -3.94 -6.23 -0.70
C ILE A 32 -4.80 -7.48 -0.58
N ALA A 33 -6.08 -7.40 -0.95
CA ALA A 33 -6.99 -8.55 -0.92
C ALA A 33 -6.50 -9.70 -1.80
N ARG A 34 -5.97 -9.40 -3.00
CA ARG A 34 -5.42 -10.41 -3.91
C ARG A 34 -4.20 -11.10 -3.32
N ILE A 35 -3.26 -10.34 -2.76
CA ILE A 35 -2.04 -10.89 -2.14
C ILE A 35 -2.41 -11.74 -0.93
N THR A 36 -3.27 -11.21 -0.05
CA THR A 36 -3.73 -11.90 1.15
C THR A 36 -4.43 -13.22 0.80
N ARG A 37 -5.31 -13.21 -0.21
CA ARG A 37 -5.99 -14.43 -0.68
C ARG A 37 -5.00 -15.45 -1.22
N GLY A 38 -4.04 -15.04 -2.05
CA GLY A 38 -3.02 -15.93 -2.61
C GLY A 38 -2.17 -16.57 -1.51
N SER A 39 -1.67 -15.76 -0.60
CA SER A 39 -0.87 -16.23 0.54
C SER A 39 -1.67 -17.16 1.48
N LEU A 40 -2.94 -16.86 1.73
CA LEU A 40 -3.79 -17.73 2.54
C LEU A 40 -3.97 -19.12 1.89
N ILE A 41 -4.22 -19.17 0.58
CA ILE A 41 -4.39 -20.45 -0.14
C ILE A 41 -3.10 -21.27 -0.07
N GLU A 42 -1.94 -20.63 -0.28
CA GLU A 42 -0.65 -21.27 -0.20
C GLU A 42 -0.37 -21.84 1.20
N VAL A 43 -0.56 -21.02 2.24
CA VAL A 43 -0.38 -21.44 3.63
C VAL A 43 -1.32 -22.57 4.01
N MET A 44 -2.59 -22.51 3.61
CA MET A 44 -3.58 -23.56 3.92
C MET A 44 -3.27 -24.90 3.25
N SER A 45 -2.53 -24.90 2.15
CA SER A 45 -2.07 -26.13 1.47
C SER A 45 -0.82 -26.76 2.09
N SER A 46 -0.18 -26.09 3.04
CA SER A 46 1.09 -26.50 3.66
C SER A 46 0.96 -27.74 4.58
N ASN A 47 2.06 -28.48 4.73
CA ASN A 47 2.09 -29.69 5.54
C ASN A 47 1.84 -29.47 7.04
N PHE A 48 2.25 -28.31 7.58
CA PHE A 48 2.02 -28.02 9.01
C PHE A 48 0.53 -27.75 9.30
N ILE A 49 -0.23 -27.21 8.34
CA ILE A 49 -1.68 -27.06 8.44
C ILE A 49 -2.38 -28.43 8.39
N ARG A 50 -1.94 -29.31 7.48
CA ARG A 50 -2.45 -30.70 7.43
C ARG A 50 -2.21 -31.43 8.75
N THR A 51 -1.06 -31.26 9.36
CA THR A 51 -0.75 -31.84 10.68
C THR A 51 -1.67 -31.26 11.78
N ALA A 52 -1.95 -29.96 11.75
CA ALA A 52 -2.88 -29.35 12.70
C ALA A 52 -4.31 -29.87 12.53
N GLN A 53 -4.74 -30.09 11.29
CA GLN A 53 -6.05 -30.71 10.99
C GLN A 53 -6.13 -32.16 11.47
N ALA A 54 -5.05 -32.96 11.26
CA ALA A 54 -4.97 -34.33 11.73
C ALA A 54 -5.03 -34.44 13.27
N LYS A 55 -4.60 -33.41 13.99
CA LYS A 55 -4.72 -33.29 15.45
C LYS A 55 -6.15 -32.90 15.91
N GLY A 56 -7.09 -32.72 15.01
CA GLY A 56 -8.48 -32.36 15.34
C GLY A 56 -8.68 -30.92 15.80
N LEU A 57 -7.74 -30.01 15.52
CA LEU A 57 -7.89 -28.62 15.92
C LEU A 57 -9.05 -27.94 15.16
N PRO A 58 -9.85 -27.11 15.82
CA PRO A 58 -10.94 -26.40 15.18
C PRO A 58 -10.40 -25.41 14.12
N TYR A 59 -11.13 -25.29 13.01
CA TYR A 59 -10.73 -24.47 11.85
C TYR A 59 -10.37 -23.02 12.19
N ARG A 60 -11.10 -22.41 13.12
CA ARG A 60 -10.80 -21.06 13.60
C ARG A 60 -9.41 -20.95 14.26
N THR A 61 -9.05 -21.95 15.06
CA THR A 61 -7.72 -22.00 15.72
C THR A 61 -6.60 -22.20 14.69
N ILE A 62 -6.85 -23.02 13.67
CA ILE A 62 -5.90 -23.23 12.57
C ILE A 62 -5.63 -21.92 11.84
N ILE A 63 -6.67 -21.18 11.47
CA ILE A 63 -6.51 -19.89 10.77
C ILE A 63 -5.81 -18.87 11.67
N LEU A 64 -6.35 -18.58 12.84
CA LEU A 64 -5.89 -17.44 13.66
C LEU A 64 -4.53 -17.68 14.30
N ARG A 65 -4.23 -18.91 14.69
CA ARG A 65 -2.99 -19.22 15.44
C ARG A 65 -1.88 -19.79 14.57
N HIS A 66 -2.22 -20.54 13.52
CA HIS A 66 -1.24 -21.23 12.69
C HIS A 66 -1.05 -20.60 11.31
N ALA A 67 -2.14 -20.18 10.64
CA ALA A 67 -2.08 -19.65 9.28
C ALA A 67 -1.86 -18.14 9.24
N PHE A 68 -2.36 -17.37 10.21
CA PHE A 68 -2.34 -15.89 10.16
C PHE A 68 -0.93 -15.32 10.05
N LYS A 69 0.01 -15.78 10.90
CA LYS A 69 1.37 -15.24 10.89
C LYS A 69 2.11 -15.47 9.57
N PRO A 70 2.22 -16.71 9.04
CA PRO A 70 2.86 -16.92 7.75
C PRO A 70 2.12 -16.28 6.57
N MET A 71 0.78 -16.16 6.62
CA MET A 71 -0.01 -15.46 5.61
C MET A 71 0.29 -13.96 5.55
N MET A 72 0.60 -13.34 6.67
CA MET A 72 0.89 -11.90 6.73
C MET A 72 2.28 -11.53 6.21
N LEU A 73 3.22 -12.47 6.12
CA LEU A 73 4.58 -12.19 5.65
C LEU A 73 4.62 -11.54 4.24
N PRO A 74 3.98 -12.11 3.20
CA PRO A 74 3.94 -11.48 1.89
C PRO A 74 3.18 -10.15 1.86
N VAL A 75 2.15 -9.99 2.72
CA VAL A 75 1.40 -8.74 2.83
C VAL A 75 2.28 -7.63 3.38
N VAL A 76 3.02 -7.91 4.46
CA VAL A 76 3.95 -6.95 5.07
C VAL A 76 5.08 -6.59 4.12
N SER A 77 5.67 -7.58 3.42
CA SER A 77 6.70 -7.33 2.41
C SER A 77 6.22 -6.41 1.27
N TYR A 78 4.92 -6.44 0.98
CA TYR A 78 4.33 -5.60 -0.04
C TYR A 78 4.02 -4.17 0.44
N LEU A 79 4.01 -3.89 1.74
CA LEU A 79 3.69 -2.55 2.26
C LEU A 79 4.70 -1.49 1.78
N GLY A 80 5.99 -1.82 1.69
CA GLY A 80 7.01 -0.89 1.19
C GLY A 80 6.69 -0.39 -0.24
N PRO A 81 6.64 -1.28 -1.24
CA PRO A 81 6.24 -0.95 -2.60
C PRO A 81 4.86 -0.29 -2.69
N LEU A 82 3.92 -0.67 -1.83
CA LEU A 82 2.57 -0.13 -1.80
C LEU A 82 2.57 1.36 -1.38
N PHE A 83 3.31 1.72 -0.32
CA PHE A 83 3.44 3.12 0.08
C PHE A 83 4.01 3.99 -1.03
N VAL A 84 5.00 3.47 -1.75
CA VAL A 84 5.56 4.17 -2.91
C VAL A 84 4.54 4.28 -4.04
N GLY A 85 3.82 3.19 -4.31
CA GLY A 85 2.72 3.19 -5.27
C GLY A 85 1.66 4.24 -4.95
N VAL A 86 1.36 4.45 -3.66
CA VAL A 86 0.45 5.53 -3.20
C VAL A 86 1.05 6.90 -3.50
N LEU A 87 2.31 7.12 -3.14
CA LEU A 87 2.99 8.40 -3.37
C LEU A 87 3.11 8.74 -4.86
N THR A 88 3.42 7.74 -5.70
CA THR A 88 3.56 7.93 -7.15
C THR A 88 2.21 7.89 -7.87
N GLY A 89 1.30 7.03 -7.42
CA GLY A 89 -0.06 6.91 -7.99
C GLY A 89 -0.94 8.12 -7.65
N SER A 90 -0.63 8.83 -6.59
CA SER A 90 -1.27 10.11 -6.26
C SER A 90 -1.04 11.16 -7.35
N VAL A 91 0.04 11.06 -8.14
CA VAL A 91 0.33 12.00 -9.25
C VAL A 91 -0.85 12.10 -10.21
N ILE A 92 -1.40 10.97 -10.64
CA ILE A 92 -2.55 10.96 -11.57
C ILE A 92 -3.79 11.55 -10.89
N ILE A 93 -4.01 11.18 -9.65
CA ILE A 93 -5.16 11.63 -8.86
C ILE A 93 -5.03 13.12 -8.52
N ASP A 94 -3.82 13.56 -8.15
CA ASP A 94 -3.53 14.97 -7.87
C ASP A 94 -3.81 15.86 -9.07
N VAL A 95 -3.43 15.41 -10.27
CA VAL A 95 -3.68 16.16 -11.51
C VAL A 95 -5.15 16.12 -11.88
N PHE A 96 -5.79 14.95 -11.77
CA PHE A 96 -7.18 14.76 -12.18
C PHE A 96 -8.16 15.51 -11.27
N PHE A 97 -7.93 15.47 -9.97
CA PHE A 97 -8.78 16.12 -8.97
C PHE A 97 -8.32 17.52 -8.59
N GLY A 98 -7.13 17.97 -9.05
CA GLY A 98 -6.60 19.29 -8.72
C GLY A 98 -6.34 19.49 -7.23
N THR A 99 -5.82 18.47 -6.54
CA THR A 99 -5.62 18.48 -5.08
C THR A 99 -4.42 19.30 -4.62
N GLY A 100 -3.56 19.77 -5.55
CA GLY A 100 -2.36 20.54 -5.20
C GLY A 100 -1.25 19.72 -4.56
N GLY A 101 -1.27 18.39 -4.73
CA GLY A 101 -0.28 17.47 -4.18
C GLY A 101 1.07 17.50 -4.93
N ILE A 102 2.01 16.67 -4.43
CA ILE A 102 3.37 16.54 -4.99
C ILE A 102 3.32 16.14 -6.46
N GLY A 103 2.35 15.32 -6.86
CA GLY A 103 2.17 14.89 -8.24
C GLY A 103 1.84 16.03 -9.19
N GLN A 104 1.03 16.99 -8.77
CA GLN A 104 0.70 18.15 -9.58
C GLN A 104 1.92 19.05 -9.80
N HIS A 105 2.75 19.24 -8.78
CA HIS A 105 4.01 19.99 -8.90
C HIS A 105 4.98 19.31 -9.85
N PHE A 106 5.08 17.98 -9.81
CA PHE A 106 5.91 17.20 -10.73
C PHE A 106 5.45 17.38 -12.18
N VAL A 107 4.16 17.22 -12.46
CA VAL A 107 3.61 17.35 -13.82
C VAL A 107 3.74 18.79 -14.34
N ASN A 108 3.42 19.79 -13.51
CA ASN A 108 3.59 21.19 -13.89
C ASN A 108 5.05 21.55 -14.16
N GLY A 109 5.99 21.06 -13.35
CA GLY A 109 7.42 21.22 -13.58
C GLY A 109 7.87 20.60 -14.91
N ALA A 110 7.37 19.41 -15.24
CA ALA A 110 7.68 18.74 -16.49
C ALA A 110 7.13 19.51 -17.70
N ILE A 111 5.90 20.00 -17.64
CA ILE A 111 5.27 20.78 -18.71
C ILE A 111 6.01 22.12 -18.92
N ASN A 112 6.38 22.78 -17.82
CA ASN A 112 7.07 24.08 -17.86
C ASN A 112 8.59 23.95 -18.09
N ARG A 113 9.10 22.74 -18.28
CA ARG A 113 10.53 22.42 -18.44
C ARG A 113 11.39 22.92 -17.26
N ASP A 114 10.81 22.94 -16.06
CA ASP A 114 11.51 23.25 -14.83
C ASP A 114 12.21 21.99 -14.31
N TYR A 115 13.45 21.79 -14.79
CA TYR A 115 14.25 20.63 -14.43
C TYR A 115 14.57 20.59 -12.93
N SER A 116 14.72 21.75 -12.28
CA SER A 116 15.02 21.84 -10.86
C SER A 116 13.88 21.27 -10.03
N MET A 117 12.63 21.62 -10.39
CA MET A 117 11.44 21.13 -9.73
C MET A 117 11.26 19.63 -9.94
N VAL A 118 11.40 19.15 -11.18
CA VAL A 118 11.29 17.73 -11.52
C VAL A 118 12.33 16.89 -10.79
N MET A 119 13.60 17.33 -10.78
CA MET A 119 14.67 16.66 -10.07
C MET A 119 14.44 16.65 -8.56
N GLY A 120 14.02 17.78 -7.98
CA GLY A 120 13.73 17.89 -6.56
C GLY A 120 12.64 16.91 -6.10
N VAL A 121 11.53 16.85 -6.84
CA VAL A 121 10.45 15.90 -6.54
C VAL A 121 10.92 14.45 -6.72
N THR A 122 11.70 14.15 -7.76
CA THR A 122 12.23 12.80 -7.99
C THR A 122 13.14 12.35 -6.84
N VAL A 123 14.04 13.22 -6.38
CA VAL A 123 14.92 12.93 -5.23
C VAL A 123 14.11 12.72 -3.96
N LEU A 124 13.12 13.58 -3.70
CA LEU A 124 12.25 13.48 -2.53
C LEU A 124 11.50 12.12 -2.53
N VAL A 125 10.89 11.74 -3.65
CA VAL A 125 10.18 10.46 -3.78
C VAL A 125 11.16 9.29 -3.63
N GLY A 126 12.38 9.39 -4.18
CA GLY A 126 13.43 8.38 -4.03
C GLY A 126 13.85 8.18 -2.57
N VAL A 127 14.04 9.26 -1.81
CA VAL A 127 14.36 9.20 -0.38
C VAL A 127 13.22 8.56 0.41
N LEU A 128 11.99 8.97 0.15
CA LEU A 128 10.80 8.37 0.79
C LEU A 128 10.69 6.88 0.45
N TYR A 129 10.97 6.50 -0.80
CA TYR A 129 11.00 5.10 -1.22
C TYR A 129 11.96 4.27 -0.36
N ILE A 130 13.20 4.71 -0.24
CA ILE A 130 14.24 4.03 0.55
C ILE A 130 13.82 3.95 2.03
N ALA A 131 13.30 5.05 2.58
CA ALA A 131 12.86 5.11 3.97
C ALA A 131 11.71 4.13 4.26
N PHE A 132 10.69 4.09 3.41
CA PHE A 132 9.56 3.18 3.58
C PHE A 132 9.95 1.71 3.38
N ASN A 133 10.83 1.40 2.42
CA ASN A 133 11.34 0.03 2.28
C ASN A 133 12.14 -0.39 3.51
N ALA A 134 13.06 0.45 4.01
CA ALA A 134 13.82 0.15 5.22
C ALA A 134 12.90 -0.07 6.43
N LEU A 135 11.84 0.74 6.58
CA LEU A 135 10.84 0.56 7.63
C LEU A 135 10.12 -0.79 7.48
N THR A 136 9.78 -1.16 6.26
CA THR A 136 9.11 -2.44 5.97
C THR A 136 10.02 -3.63 6.27
N ASP A 137 11.32 -3.53 5.95
CA ASP A 137 12.31 -4.57 6.25
C ASP A 137 12.47 -4.76 7.77
N ILE A 138 12.46 -3.67 8.54
CA ILE A 138 12.48 -3.73 10.01
C ILE A 138 11.22 -4.41 10.53
N LEU A 139 10.03 -4.06 10.01
CA LEU A 139 8.78 -4.71 10.39
C LEU A 139 8.78 -6.19 10.05
N TYR A 140 9.32 -6.55 8.88
CA TYR A 140 9.46 -7.92 8.44
C TYR A 140 10.36 -8.74 9.37
N ALA A 141 11.53 -8.19 9.72
CA ALA A 141 12.46 -8.82 10.67
C ALA A 141 11.86 -9.04 12.07
N TYR A 142 10.96 -8.13 12.50
CA TYR A 142 10.24 -8.27 13.77
C TYR A 142 9.18 -9.38 13.73
N ILE A 143 8.50 -9.56 12.59
CA ILE A 143 7.47 -10.59 12.43
C ILE A 143 8.08 -11.97 12.25
N ASP A 144 9.20 -12.09 11.54
CA ASP A 144 9.91 -13.36 11.34
C ASP A 144 11.35 -13.33 11.89
N PRO A 145 11.54 -13.62 13.19
CA PRO A 145 12.87 -13.62 13.82
C PRO A 145 13.76 -14.78 13.35
N LYS A 146 13.28 -15.67 12.48
CA LYS A 146 14.08 -16.80 11.94
C LYS A 146 15.00 -16.39 10.80
N ILE A 147 14.80 -15.24 10.20
CA ILE A 147 15.71 -14.66 9.20
C ILE A 147 16.81 -13.89 9.97
N ARG A 148 17.65 -14.60 10.69
CA ARG A 148 18.97 -14.10 11.09
C ARG A 148 19.97 -14.62 10.07
N TYR A 149 20.53 -13.68 9.33
CA TYR A 149 21.73 -13.91 8.53
C TYR A 149 22.89 -14.28 9.44
#